data_df4a9102b9ad8022f0ed6313d3bc897e
#
_entry.id   df4a9102b9ad8022f0ed6313d3bc897e
#
_cell.length_a   1.000
_cell.length_b   1.000
_cell.length_c   1.000
_cell.angle_alpha   90.00
_cell.angle_beta   90.00
_cell.angle_gamma   90.00
#
_symmetry.space_group_name_H-M   'P 1'
#
loop_
_entity.id
_entity.type
_entity.pdbx_description
1 polymer ?
#
loop_
_entity_poly.entity_id
_entity_poly.type
_entity_poly.pdbx_seq_one_letter_code
_entity_poly.pdbx_strand_id
1 'polypeptide(L)'
;RYIVQNPAVTVVIPGMAEPKELEQNLAAVSNTAPLSDAELAKIQALRDSLGTQFCRRCNYCAPCTVGIQIPQLFVLEGYLTRYGLADWAKGRYPTEGKASDCVECGACESRCPYHLPIRDMMKRVAREFEG
;
A
#
# COMPACT_ATOMS: atom_id res chain seq x y z
N ARG A 1 3.02 19.37 -1.05
CA ARG A 1 2.86 20.34 -2.16
C ARG A 1 2.22 19.70 -3.38
N TYR A 2 2.69 18.56 -3.85
CA TYR A 2 2.14 17.87 -5.04
C TYR A 2 0.62 17.66 -4.96
N ILE A 3 0.10 17.26 -3.79
CA ILE A 3 -1.33 17.01 -3.61
C ILE A 3 -2.12 18.32 -3.55
N VAL A 4 -1.66 19.28 -2.75
CA VAL A 4 -2.40 20.55 -2.54
C VAL A 4 -2.41 21.47 -3.77
N GLN A 5 -1.50 21.27 -4.71
CA GLN A 5 -1.49 21.99 -5.99
C GLN A 5 -2.47 21.41 -7.02
N ASN A 6 -3.06 20.24 -6.75
CA ASN A 6 -4.07 19.68 -7.65
C ASN A 6 -5.42 20.38 -7.42
N PRO A 7 -5.98 21.07 -8.43
CA PRO A 7 -7.23 21.82 -8.29
C PRO A 7 -8.45 20.95 -7.97
N ALA A 8 -8.36 19.64 -8.18
CA ALA A 8 -9.42 18.69 -7.80
C ALA A 8 -9.38 18.30 -6.31
N VAL A 9 -8.36 18.73 -5.54
CA VAL A 9 -8.21 18.43 -4.12
C VAL A 9 -8.67 19.63 -3.29
N THR A 10 -9.78 19.49 -2.59
CA THR A 10 -10.34 20.55 -1.74
C THR A 10 -9.66 20.61 -0.37
N VAL A 11 -9.30 19.43 0.20
CA VAL A 11 -8.70 19.34 1.53
C VAL A 11 -7.77 18.14 1.61
N VAL A 12 -6.69 18.28 2.39
CA VAL A 12 -5.76 17.19 2.72
C VAL A 12 -5.79 16.97 4.22
N ILE A 13 -5.93 15.72 4.65
CA ILE A 13 -6.00 15.32 6.06
C ILE A 13 -4.79 14.43 6.37
N PRO A 14 -3.59 15.01 6.62
CA PRO A 14 -2.41 14.25 6.96
C PRO A 14 -2.49 13.74 8.42
N GLY A 15 -2.02 12.51 8.66
CA GLY A 15 -1.75 12.05 10.02
C GLY A 15 -0.57 12.81 10.60
N MET A 16 -0.68 13.27 11.85
CA MET A 16 0.39 14.00 12.56
C MET A 16 0.46 13.45 13.99
N ALA A 17 1.67 13.12 14.44
CA ALA A 17 1.95 12.64 15.80
C ALA A 17 2.76 13.66 16.62
N GLU A 18 3.49 14.55 15.94
CA GLU A 18 4.39 15.51 16.58
C GLU A 18 4.16 16.95 16.08
N PRO A 19 4.38 17.99 16.91
CA PRO A 19 4.22 19.40 16.51
C PRO A 19 5.03 19.77 15.27
N LYS A 20 6.23 19.22 15.11
CA LYS A 20 7.10 19.45 13.94
C LYS A 20 6.43 19.06 12.62
N GLU A 21 5.60 18.03 12.62
CA GLU A 21 4.88 17.59 11.41
C GLU A 21 3.78 18.60 11.03
N LEU A 22 3.15 19.23 12.02
CA LEU A 22 2.23 20.34 11.76
C LEU A 22 2.95 21.53 11.11
N GLU A 23 4.12 21.93 11.63
CA GLU A 23 4.92 23.00 11.05
C GLU A 23 5.33 22.70 9.60
N GLN A 24 5.77 21.45 9.32
CA GLN A 24 6.10 21.02 7.97
C GLN A 24 4.90 21.06 7.03
N ASN A 25 3.74 20.63 7.49
CA ASN A 25 2.51 20.64 6.70
C ASN A 25 2.05 22.07 6.40
N LEU A 26 2.11 22.97 7.38
CA LEU A 26 1.80 24.39 7.20
C LEU A 26 2.77 25.05 6.19
N ALA A 27 4.06 24.76 6.30
CA ALA A 27 5.06 25.26 5.34
C ALA A 27 4.81 24.73 3.92
N ALA A 28 4.40 23.47 3.78
CA ALA A 28 4.08 22.87 2.49
C ALA A 28 2.86 23.52 1.83
N VAL A 29 1.79 23.82 2.60
CA VAL A 29 0.58 24.48 2.10
C VAL A 29 0.83 25.96 1.77
N SER A 30 1.64 26.66 2.57
CA SER A 30 1.98 28.07 2.37
C SER A 30 2.89 28.29 1.16
N ASN A 31 3.59 27.26 0.71
CA ASN A 31 4.44 27.33 -0.48
C ASN A 31 3.62 27.09 -1.75
N THR A 32 3.17 28.16 -2.38
CA THR A 32 2.38 28.15 -3.62
C THR A 32 3.21 28.04 -4.90
N ALA A 33 4.57 28.08 -4.80
CA ALA A 33 5.43 27.96 -5.96
C ALA A 33 5.20 26.61 -6.67
N PRO A 34 5.19 26.56 -8.01
CA PRO A 34 5.11 25.32 -8.76
C PRO A 34 6.22 24.33 -8.34
N LEU A 35 5.95 23.06 -8.49
CA LEU A 35 6.99 22.04 -8.33
C LEU A 35 8.03 22.21 -9.43
N SER A 36 9.31 22.18 -9.06
CA SER A 36 10.41 22.18 -10.02
C SER A 36 10.49 20.86 -10.78
N ASP A 37 11.15 20.88 -11.95
CA ASP A 37 11.37 19.65 -12.74
C ASP A 37 12.12 18.59 -11.93
N ALA A 38 13.06 18.99 -11.08
CA ALA A 38 13.76 18.07 -10.20
C ALA A 38 12.86 17.40 -9.15
N GLU A 39 11.87 18.13 -8.60
CA GLU A 39 10.88 17.57 -7.68
C GLU A 39 9.91 16.64 -8.42
N LEU A 40 9.47 17.02 -9.61
CA LEU A 40 8.62 16.17 -10.46
C LEU A 40 9.34 14.88 -10.87
N ALA A 41 10.62 14.95 -11.22
CA ALA A 41 11.43 13.78 -11.55
C ALA A 41 11.56 12.83 -10.35
N LYS A 42 11.75 13.35 -9.12
CA LYS A 42 11.76 12.52 -7.90
C LYS A 42 10.42 11.83 -7.67
N ILE A 43 9.31 12.53 -7.85
CA ILE A 43 7.96 11.94 -7.72
C ILE A 43 7.78 10.83 -8.75
N GLN A 44 8.20 11.05 -10.00
CA GLN A 44 8.10 10.04 -11.05
C GLN A 44 8.95 8.81 -10.72
N ALA A 45 10.19 9.00 -10.29
CA ALA A 45 11.07 7.88 -9.88
C ALA A 45 10.44 7.06 -8.73
N LEU A 46 9.81 7.71 -7.75
CA LEU A 46 9.08 7.02 -6.68
C LEU A 46 7.88 6.24 -7.24
N ARG A 47 7.11 6.82 -8.14
CA ARG A 47 5.98 6.12 -8.78
C ARG A 47 6.44 4.87 -9.54
N ASP A 48 7.53 4.98 -10.27
CA ASP A 48 8.12 3.88 -11.04
C ASP A 48 8.63 2.77 -10.11
N SER A 49 9.27 3.13 -8.99
CA SER A 49 9.74 2.17 -7.99
C SER A 49 8.61 1.44 -7.27
N LEU A 50 7.48 2.10 -7.03
CA LEU A 50 6.30 1.48 -6.41
C LEU A 50 5.56 0.54 -7.37
N GLY A 51 5.65 0.81 -8.67
CA GLY A 51 4.95 0.05 -9.70
C GLY A 51 3.42 0.15 -9.59
N THR A 52 2.74 -0.75 -10.29
CA THR A 52 1.28 -0.79 -10.31
C THR A 52 0.69 -1.95 -9.50
N GLN A 53 1.53 -2.91 -9.09
CA GLN A 53 1.11 -4.14 -8.44
C GLN A 53 0.98 -3.99 -6.92
N PHE A 54 0.12 -3.10 -6.46
CA PHE A 54 -0.19 -2.99 -5.04
C PHE A 54 -1.70 -2.98 -4.78
N CYS A 55 -2.10 -3.62 -3.68
CA CYS A 55 -3.50 -3.77 -3.31
C CYS A 55 -4.12 -2.44 -2.87
N ARG A 56 -5.28 -2.08 -3.44
CA ARG A 56 -6.06 -0.89 -3.09
C ARG A 56 -7.00 -1.10 -1.90
N ARG A 57 -7.02 -2.28 -1.31
CA ARG A 57 -7.86 -2.65 -0.14
C ARG A 57 -9.37 -2.48 -0.36
N CYS A 58 -9.82 -2.57 -1.61
CA CYS A 58 -11.24 -2.44 -1.97
C CYS A 58 -12.09 -3.67 -1.61
N ASN A 59 -11.46 -4.79 -1.26
CA ASN A 59 -12.06 -6.05 -0.83
C ASN A 59 -12.93 -6.79 -1.87
N TYR A 60 -12.91 -6.40 -3.14
CA TYR A 60 -13.67 -7.10 -4.19
C TYR A 60 -13.21 -8.56 -4.43
N CYS A 61 -11.99 -8.90 -4.04
CA CYS A 61 -11.48 -10.27 -4.07
C CYS A 61 -12.17 -11.21 -3.06
N ALA A 62 -12.86 -10.66 -2.06
CA ALA A 62 -13.59 -11.44 -1.07
C ALA A 62 -14.96 -11.95 -1.62
N PRO A 63 -15.48 -13.07 -1.03
CA PRO A 63 -14.81 -13.96 -0.09
C PRO A 63 -13.75 -14.84 -0.76
N CYS A 64 -12.67 -15.14 -0.05
CA CYS A 64 -11.73 -16.18 -0.49
C CYS A 64 -12.34 -17.57 -0.26
N THR A 65 -12.13 -18.49 -1.18
CA THR A 65 -12.69 -19.86 -1.11
C THR A 65 -12.18 -20.66 0.09
N VAL A 66 -11.00 -20.30 0.60
CA VAL A 66 -10.36 -20.91 1.78
C VAL A 66 -10.22 -19.92 2.95
N GLY A 67 -10.97 -18.82 2.95
CA GLY A 67 -11.07 -17.93 4.10
C GLY A 67 -9.93 -16.91 4.28
N ILE A 68 -8.98 -16.81 3.33
CA ILE A 68 -7.85 -15.88 3.45
C ILE A 68 -8.32 -14.43 3.37
N GLN A 69 -7.85 -13.60 4.31
CA GLN A 69 -8.06 -12.15 4.32
C GLN A 69 -7.03 -11.45 3.42
N ILE A 70 -7.16 -11.65 2.10
CA ILE A 70 -6.18 -11.24 1.08
C ILE A 70 -5.70 -9.79 1.25
N PRO A 71 -6.58 -8.75 1.38
CA PRO A 71 -6.12 -7.37 1.52
C PRO A 71 -5.30 -7.15 2.80
N GLN A 72 -5.62 -7.86 3.89
CA GLN A 72 -4.90 -7.75 5.15
C GLN A 72 -3.47 -8.27 5.01
N LEU A 73 -3.25 -9.38 4.33
CA LEU A 73 -1.92 -9.93 4.11
C LEU A 73 -1.05 -8.97 3.29
N PHE A 74 -1.60 -8.31 2.26
CA PHE A 74 -0.86 -7.31 1.47
C PHE A 74 -0.58 -6.01 2.24
N VAL A 75 -1.41 -5.65 3.21
CA VAL A 75 -1.12 -4.55 4.14
C VAL A 75 0.07 -4.91 5.03
N LEU A 76 0.08 -6.10 5.61
CA LEU A 76 1.18 -6.58 6.45
C LEU A 76 2.49 -6.68 5.67
N GLU A 77 2.44 -7.17 4.41
CA GLU A 77 3.60 -7.16 3.52
C GLU A 77 4.15 -5.74 3.33
N GLY A 78 3.28 -4.76 3.10
CA GLY A 78 3.68 -3.37 2.99
C GLY A 78 4.38 -2.84 4.24
N TYR A 79 3.88 -3.16 5.41
CA TYR A 79 4.52 -2.79 6.68
C TYR A 79 5.89 -3.44 6.88
N LEU A 80 6.03 -4.70 6.48
CA LEU A 80 7.30 -5.41 6.55
C LEU A 80 8.33 -4.83 5.57
N THR A 81 7.93 -4.64 4.31
CA THR A 81 8.90 -4.37 3.21
C THR A 81 9.16 -2.88 2.96
N ARG A 82 8.20 -1.99 3.25
CA ARG A 82 8.26 -0.57 2.89
C ARG A 82 8.39 0.37 4.07
N TYR A 83 7.79 0.03 5.21
CA TYR A 83 7.68 0.95 6.34
C TYR A 83 8.62 0.61 7.50
N GLY A 84 9.47 -0.42 7.38
CA GLY A 84 10.40 -0.82 8.43
C GLY A 84 9.75 -1.35 9.70
N LEU A 85 8.50 -1.81 9.62
CA LEU A 85 7.70 -2.31 10.75
C LEU A 85 7.65 -3.83 10.78
N ALA A 86 8.79 -4.49 10.56
CA ALA A 86 8.88 -5.94 10.40
C ALA A 86 8.32 -6.71 11.61
N ASP A 87 8.77 -6.38 12.82
CA ASP A 87 8.33 -7.07 14.05
C ASP A 87 6.83 -6.87 14.28
N TRP A 88 6.34 -5.66 14.04
CA TRP A 88 4.93 -5.34 14.15
C TRP A 88 4.08 -6.14 13.15
N ALA A 89 4.53 -6.24 11.90
CA ALA A 89 3.84 -6.98 10.85
C ALA A 89 3.86 -8.49 11.12
N LYS A 90 5.02 -9.04 11.50
CA LYS A 90 5.18 -10.47 11.86
C LYS A 90 4.32 -10.85 13.05
N GLY A 91 4.24 -10.02 14.08
CA GLY A 91 3.41 -10.27 15.24
C GLY A 91 1.90 -10.25 14.96
N ARG A 92 1.49 -9.79 13.78
CA ARG A 92 0.08 -9.72 13.32
C ARG A 92 -0.22 -10.64 12.15
N TYR A 93 0.77 -11.35 11.66
CA TYR A 93 0.55 -12.34 10.61
C TYR A 93 -0.31 -13.48 11.15
N PRO A 94 -1.38 -13.88 10.45
CA PRO A 94 -2.33 -14.86 10.99
C PRO A 94 -1.73 -16.24 11.12
N THR A 95 -2.21 -17.01 12.07
CA THR A 95 -1.89 -18.44 12.23
C THR A 95 -2.76 -19.33 11.35
N GLU A 96 -3.97 -18.87 11.00
CA GLU A 96 -4.91 -19.50 10.08
C GLU A 96 -5.24 -18.55 8.94
N GLY A 97 -5.51 -19.05 7.75
CA GLY A 97 -5.71 -18.24 6.56
C GLY A 97 -4.44 -17.52 6.11
N LYS A 98 -3.32 -18.21 6.21
CA LYS A 98 -2.00 -17.77 5.78
C LYS A 98 -1.92 -17.63 4.26
N ALA A 99 -0.86 -17.00 3.79
CA ALA A 99 -0.63 -16.90 2.35
C ALA A 99 -0.37 -18.28 1.70
N SER A 100 0.30 -19.18 2.42
CA SER A 100 0.54 -20.56 1.97
C SER A 100 -0.71 -21.43 1.89
N ASP A 101 -1.80 -21.06 2.57
CA ASP A 101 -3.08 -21.78 2.47
C ASP A 101 -3.80 -21.55 1.12
N CYS A 102 -3.23 -20.71 0.26
CA CYS A 102 -3.80 -20.38 -1.05
C CYS A 102 -3.82 -21.60 -1.97
N VAL A 103 -5.01 -22.02 -2.36
CA VAL A 103 -5.23 -23.13 -3.32
C VAL A 103 -5.16 -22.71 -4.80
N GLU A 104 -4.70 -21.53 -5.07
CA GLU A 104 -4.49 -20.97 -6.42
C GLU A 104 -5.72 -21.04 -7.36
N CYS A 105 -6.94 -21.02 -6.84
CA CYS A 105 -8.17 -21.15 -7.62
C CYS A 105 -8.47 -19.97 -8.58
N GLY A 106 -7.78 -18.81 -8.40
CA GLY A 106 -7.93 -17.64 -9.27
C GLY A 106 -9.19 -16.80 -9.08
N ALA A 107 -10.13 -17.20 -8.22
CA ALA A 107 -11.40 -16.49 -8.01
C ALA A 107 -11.22 -15.04 -7.53
N CYS A 108 -10.16 -14.75 -6.81
CA CYS A 108 -9.81 -13.39 -6.35
C CYS A 108 -9.31 -12.50 -7.51
N GLU A 109 -8.56 -13.05 -8.45
CA GLU A 109 -8.03 -12.32 -9.61
C GLU A 109 -9.13 -11.92 -10.59
N SER A 110 -10.08 -12.82 -10.85
CA SER A 110 -11.22 -12.53 -11.73
C SER A 110 -12.11 -11.41 -11.21
N ARG A 111 -12.14 -11.20 -9.89
CA ARG A 111 -12.89 -10.13 -9.22
C ARG A 111 -12.09 -8.85 -8.97
N CYS A 112 -10.77 -8.87 -9.21
CA CYS A 112 -9.92 -7.70 -8.96
C CYS A 112 -10.06 -6.67 -10.08
N PRO A 113 -10.60 -5.45 -9.83
CA PRO A 113 -10.75 -4.43 -10.86
C PRO A 113 -9.41 -3.84 -11.32
N TYR A 114 -8.32 -4.16 -10.62
CA TYR A 114 -6.96 -3.74 -10.94
C TYR A 114 -6.14 -4.84 -11.60
N HIS A 115 -6.74 -5.99 -11.89
CA HIS A 115 -6.08 -7.13 -12.54
C HIS A 115 -4.75 -7.53 -11.88
N LEU A 116 -4.72 -7.49 -10.55
CA LEU A 116 -3.53 -7.86 -9.80
C LEU A 116 -3.29 -9.38 -9.90
N PRO A 117 -2.03 -9.81 -10.08
CA PRO A 117 -1.66 -11.22 -10.04
C PRO A 117 -1.62 -11.71 -8.60
N ILE A 118 -2.81 -11.84 -8.00
CA ILE A 118 -2.98 -12.07 -6.56
C ILE A 118 -2.31 -13.38 -6.12
N ARG A 119 -2.38 -14.44 -6.93
CA ARG A 119 -1.73 -15.71 -6.63
C ARG A 119 -0.20 -15.58 -6.49
N ASP A 120 0.43 -14.87 -7.42
CA ASP A 120 1.88 -14.63 -7.35
C ASP A 120 2.25 -13.69 -6.20
N MET A 121 1.40 -12.71 -5.92
CA MET A 121 1.54 -11.85 -4.76
C MET A 121 1.42 -12.66 -3.45
N MET A 122 0.51 -13.62 -3.36
CA MET A 122 0.39 -14.52 -2.20
C MET A 122 1.64 -15.38 -2.00
N LYS A 123 2.23 -15.92 -3.07
CA LYS A 123 3.51 -16.65 -3.01
C LYS A 123 4.64 -15.78 -2.47
N ARG A 124 4.65 -14.50 -2.85
CA ARG A 124 5.62 -13.54 -2.31
C ARG A 124 5.41 -13.31 -0.82
N VAL A 125 4.16 -13.07 -0.39
CA VAL A 125 3.83 -12.93 1.04
C VAL A 125 4.24 -14.16 1.84
N ALA A 126 3.97 -15.36 1.34
CA ALA A 126 4.38 -16.60 2.01
C ALA A 126 5.90 -16.66 2.20
N ARG A 127 6.70 -16.29 1.19
CA ARG A 127 8.17 -16.25 1.33
C ARG A 127 8.64 -15.25 2.38
N GLU A 128 7.99 -14.08 2.48
CA GLU A 128 8.39 -13.00 3.40
C GLU A 128 8.02 -13.30 4.87
N PHE A 129 6.95 -14.03 5.11
CA PHE A 129 6.45 -14.25 6.46
C PHE A 129 6.65 -15.68 6.99
N GLU A 130 6.74 -16.66 6.13
CA GLU A 130 6.73 -18.07 6.47
C GLU A 130 8.04 -18.79 6.10
N GLY A 131 8.96 -18.10 5.38
CA GLY A 131 10.26 -18.59 4.93
C GLY A 131 11.41 -18.40 5.91
#